data_49138f94bc6b025c8a816ce11cc084d7
#
_entry.id   49138f94bc6b025c8a816ce11cc084d7
#
_cell.length_a   1.000
_cell.length_b   1.000
_cell.length_c   1.000
_cell.angle_alpha   90.00
_cell.angle_beta   90.00
_cell.angle_gamma   90.00
#
_symmetry.space_group_name_H-M   'P 1'
#
loop_
_entity.id
_entity.type
_entity.pdbx_description
1 polymer ?
#
loop_
_entity_poly.entity_id
_entity_poly.type
_entity_poly.pdbx_seq_one_letter_code
_entity_poly.pdbx_strand_id
1 'polypeptide(L)'
;RGLGDVYKRQGFKSDDYGNSWEVISEDLTRQLNRNELKVYDRVLSIDAVEKNGSTSPYGTIVALSESPLDANLIAIGTDDGLIQITDDGGDNWKKIDNISGAPKRSYVNSVYLSKHDVNVIYVAFNHHKYGDFKPYIFMSKDKGKSWESISNNLPERGSVYSLEEDHEKEGLIFCGTEFGAFFSPDFGQRWKKLSN
;
A
#
# COMPACT_ATOMS: atom_id res chain seq x y z
N ARG A 1 -4.25 14.64 22.57
CA ARG A 1 -4.22 14.62 21.07
C ARG A 1 -2.91 14.09 20.45
N GLY A 2 -1.79 14.02 21.18
CA GLY A 2 -0.48 13.63 20.60
C GLY A 2 -0.25 12.14 20.40
N LEU A 3 -0.83 11.28 21.20
CA LEU A 3 -0.55 9.84 21.16
C LEU A 3 -1.19 9.11 19.95
N GLY A 4 -2.36 9.53 19.48
CA GLY A 4 -3.04 8.88 18.35
C GLY A 4 -2.36 9.07 16.99
N ASP A 5 -1.57 10.12 16.82
CA ASP A 5 -0.91 10.44 15.55
C ASP A 5 0.40 9.67 15.37
N VAL A 6 1.10 9.36 16.44
CA VAL A 6 2.35 8.58 16.44
C VAL A 6 2.04 7.12 16.06
N TYR A 7 1.00 6.53 16.64
CA TYR A 7 0.62 5.13 16.39
C TYR A 7 0.23 4.82 14.93
N LYS A 8 -0.16 5.81 14.15
CA LYS A 8 -0.54 5.62 12.73
C LYS A 8 0.65 5.59 11.77
N ARG A 9 1.86 5.85 12.27
CA ARG A 9 3.08 6.01 11.48
C ARG A 9 4.16 4.99 11.82
N GLN A 10 3.97 4.23 12.89
CA GLN A 10 4.91 3.23 13.38
C GLN A 10 4.31 1.82 13.32
N GLY A 11 5.17 0.82 13.16
CA GLY A 11 4.83 -0.59 13.32
C GLY A 11 4.90 -1.02 14.79
N PHE A 12 3.94 -1.81 15.21
CA PHE A 12 3.89 -2.43 16.52
C PHE A 12 3.70 -3.93 16.36
N LYS A 13 4.40 -4.71 17.16
CA LYS A 13 4.32 -6.17 17.21
C LYS A 13 3.87 -6.64 18.60
N SER A 14 3.09 -7.70 18.60
CA SER A 14 2.71 -8.43 19.81
C SER A 14 3.03 -9.91 19.65
N ASP A 15 3.75 -10.47 20.59
CA ASP A 15 4.06 -11.92 20.66
C ASP A 15 3.17 -12.68 21.66
N ASP A 16 2.21 -11.98 22.30
CA ASP A 16 1.34 -12.51 23.36
C ASP A 16 -0.16 -12.25 23.08
N TYR A 17 -0.57 -12.34 21.82
CA TYR A 17 -1.96 -12.14 21.36
C TYR A 17 -2.54 -10.77 21.72
N GLY A 18 -1.70 -9.72 21.71
CA GLY A 18 -2.14 -8.34 21.94
C GLY A 18 -2.19 -7.91 23.39
N ASN A 19 -1.69 -8.72 24.34
CA ASN A 19 -1.59 -8.34 25.74
C ASN A 19 -0.48 -7.32 26.00
N SER A 20 0.61 -7.40 25.22
CA SER A 20 1.67 -6.38 25.19
C SER A 20 2.07 -6.05 23.75
N TRP A 21 2.65 -4.87 23.56
CA TRP A 21 3.06 -4.38 22.24
C TRP A 21 4.44 -3.73 22.35
N GLU A 22 5.29 -4.04 21.39
CA GLU A 22 6.59 -3.39 21.20
C GLU A 22 6.62 -2.59 19.90
N VAL A 23 7.38 -1.51 19.90
CA VAL A 23 7.58 -0.69 18.70
C VAL A 23 8.67 -1.34 17.86
N ILE A 24 8.35 -1.68 16.60
CA ILE A 24 9.29 -2.29 15.66
C ILE A 24 9.69 -1.34 14.53
N SER A 25 9.36 -0.05 14.61
CA SER A 25 9.78 0.93 13.60
C SER A 25 9.81 2.34 14.13
N GLU A 26 10.57 3.20 13.45
CA GLU A 26 10.39 4.66 13.50
C GLU A 26 9.17 5.07 12.66
N ASP A 27 9.02 6.38 12.37
CA ASP A 27 7.99 6.89 11.45
C ASP A 27 8.27 6.40 10.01
N LEU A 28 7.43 5.49 9.52
CA LEU A 28 7.55 4.85 8.20
C LEU A 28 6.91 5.67 7.06
N THR A 29 6.42 6.88 7.33
CA THR A 29 5.80 7.76 6.32
C THR A 29 6.83 8.69 5.67
N ARG A 30 6.40 9.52 4.71
CA ARG A 30 7.26 10.57 4.11
C ARG A 30 7.52 11.73 5.06
N GLN A 31 6.84 11.80 6.20
CA GLN A 31 6.94 12.91 7.17
C GLN A 31 6.66 14.29 6.52
N LEU A 32 5.78 14.31 5.52
CA LEU A 32 5.44 15.54 4.81
C LEU A 32 4.66 16.48 5.72
N ASN A 33 5.09 17.76 5.77
CA ASN A 33 4.29 18.80 6.38
C ASN A 33 3.12 19.15 5.45
N ARG A 34 1.91 18.69 5.78
CA ARG A 34 0.72 18.97 4.97
C ARG A 34 0.46 20.47 4.77
N ASN A 35 0.92 21.30 5.68
CA ASN A 35 0.73 22.75 5.60
C ASN A 35 1.60 23.40 4.54
N GLU A 36 2.63 22.72 4.06
CA GLU A 36 3.53 23.17 3.00
C GLU A 36 3.13 22.61 1.62
N LEU A 37 2.17 21.67 1.60
CA LEU A 37 1.69 21.09 0.34
C LEU A 37 0.82 22.09 -0.42
N LYS A 38 1.03 22.14 -1.73
CA LYS A 38 0.20 22.96 -2.63
C LYS A 38 -1.16 22.32 -2.84
N VAL A 39 -2.20 23.11 -2.74
CA VAL A 39 -3.57 22.81 -3.14
C VAL A 39 -3.97 23.84 -4.18
N TYR A 40 -4.36 23.42 -5.38
CA TYR A 40 -4.60 24.33 -6.52
C TYR A 40 -3.43 25.30 -6.76
N ASP A 41 -2.20 24.74 -6.82
CA ASP A 41 -0.93 25.43 -7.09
C ASP A 41 -0.49 26.48 -6.05
N ARG A 42 -1.15 26.56 -4.91
CA ARG A 42 -0.77 27.46 -3.80
C ARG A 42 -0.81 26.76 -2.45
N VAL A 43 0.09 27.19 -1.57
CA VAL A 43 0.06 26.80 -0.16
C VAL A 43 -1.04 27.61 0.53
N LEU A 44 -2.02 26.93 1.12
CA LEU A 44 -3.11 27.56 1.84
C LEU A 44 -2.64 28.05 3.21
N SER A 45 -3.12 29.23 3.62
CA SER A 45 -2.84 29.77 4.98
C SER A 45 -3.46 28.85 6.04
N ILE A 46 -3.03 29.04 7.30
CA ILE A 46 -3.59 28.29 8.42
C ILE A 46 -5.07 28.61 8.66
N ASP A 47 -5.50 29.79 8.26
CA ASP A 47 -6.88 30.28 8.41
C ASP A 47 -7.78 29.92 7.22
N ALA A 48 -7.28 29.15 6.27
CA ALA A 48 -8.11 28.71 5.15
C ALA A 48 -9.29 27.88 5.65
N VAL A 49 -10.48 28.14 5.07
CA VAL A 49 -11.73 27.48 5.46
C VAL A 49 -11.56 25.97 5.41
N GLU A 50 -11.97 25.29 6.49
CA GLU A 50 -11.94 23.83 6.66
C GLU A 50 -10.55 23.17 6.51
N LYS A 51 -9.46 23.94 6.46
CA LYS A 51 -8.12 23.37 6.31
C LYS A 51 -7.78 22.34 7.38
N ASN A 52 -8.23 22.58 8.61
CA ASN A 52 -7.96 21.73 9.77
C ASN A 52 -9.20 21.06 10.33
N GLY A 53 -10.35 21.19 9.64
CA GLY A 53 -11.59 20.55 10.01
C GLY A 53 -11.58 19.07 9.62
N SER A 54 -11.95 18.17 10.53
CA SER A 54 -12.25 16.74 10.31
C SER A 54 -11.27 15.97 9.42
N THR A 55 -10.00 16.40 9.31
CA THR A 55 -8.99 15.75 8.48
C THR A 55 -8.06 14.88 9.32
N SER A 56 -7.81 13.65 8.87
CA SER A 56 -6.72 12.84 9.40
C SER A 56 -5.36 13.42 9.02
N PRO A 57 -4.31 13.18 9.83
CA PRO A 57 -2.95 13.52 9.44
C PRO A 57 -2.60 12.85 8.10
N TYR A 58 -1.91 13.61 7.23
CA TYR A 58 -1.33 13.05 6.01
C TYR A 58 0.00 12.37 6.36
N GLY A 59 0.23 11.21 5.79
CA GLY A 59 1.29 10.30 6.20
C GLY A 59 0.80 9.33 7.28
N THR A 60 0.07 8.30 6.85
CA THR A 60 -0.50 7.25 7.72
C THR A 60 -0.25 5.90 7.06
N ILE A 61 0.10 4.89 7.86
CA ILE A 61 0.14 3.50 7.41
C ILE A 61 -1.31 3.06 7.18
N VAL A 62 -1.62 2.58 5.97
CA VAL A 62 -2.97 2.21 5.54
C VAL A 62 -3.06 0.80 4.99
N ALA A 63 -1.92 0.17 4.74
CA ALA A 63 -1.81 -1.22 4.33
C ALA A 63 -0.67 -1.89 5.08
N LEU A 64 -0.85 -3.14 5.47
CA LEU A 64 0.14 -3.97 6.14
C LEU A 64 -0.04 -5.41 5.71
N SER A 65 1.07 -6.10 5.48
CA SER A 65 1.13 -7.54 5.24
C SER A 65 2.33 -8.13 5.95
N GLU A 66 2.12 -9.20 6.68
CA GLU A 66 3.15 -10.09 7.21
C GLU A 66 3.21 -11.33 6.33
N SER A 67 4.42 -11.82 6.04
CA SER A 67 4.57 -13.00 5.21
C SER A 67 4.18 -14.27 5.98
N PRO A 68 3.33 -15.13 5.41
CA PRO A 68 3.03 -16.42 6.01
C PRO A 68 4.21 -17.41 5.91
N LEU A 69 5.24 -17.10 5.13
CA LEU A 69 6.41 -17.94 4.90
C LEU A 69 7.62 -17.53 5.74
N ASP A 70 7.67 -16.27 6.20
CA ASP A 70 8.77 -15.71 6.98
C ASP A 70 8.24 -14.58 7.86
N ALA A 71 8.11 -14.81 9.15
CA ALA A 71 7.59 -13.85 10.13
C ALA A 71 8.45 -12.58 10.26
N ASN A 72 9.70 -12.59 9.78
CA ASN A 72 10.55 -11.40 9.76
C ASN A 72 10.29 -10.50 8.54
N LEU A 73 9.58 -11.03 7.53
CA LEU A 73 9.25 -10.27 6.33
C LEU A 73 7.91 -9.59 6.50
N ILE A 74 7.94 -8.28 6.62
CA ILE A 74 6.76 -7.42 6.77
C ILE A 74 6.82 -6.30 5.73
N ALA A 75 5.69 -5.97 5.13
CA ALA A 75 5.58 -4.86 4.21
C ALA A 75 4.42 -3.94 4.60
N ILE A 76 4.63 -2.63 4.50
CA ILE A 76 3.60 -1.63 4.76
C ILE A 76 3.43 -0.70 3.56
N GLY A 77 2.25 -0.10 3.46
CA GLY A 77 1.93 0.95 2.52
C GLY A 77 1.31 2.16 3.21
N THR A 78 1.59 3.36 2.69
CA THR A 78 1.13 4.61 3.28
C THR A 78 0.18 5.38 2.35
N ASP A 79 -0.60 6.29 2.92
CA ASP A 79 -1.50 7.17 2.17
C ASP A 79 -0.76 8.25 1.36
N ASP A 80 0.52 8.50 1.69
CA ASP A 80 1.41 9.42 0.99
C ASP A 80 2.33 8.72 -0.04
N GLY A 81 2.05 7.43 -0.31
CA GLY A 81 2.61 6.66 -1.42
C GLY A 81 3.99 6.08 -1.17
N LEU A 82 4.32 5.73 0.07
CA LEU A 82 5.49 4.91 0.37
C LEU A 82 5.10 3.45 0.54
N ILE A 83 6.02 2.58 0.12
CA ILE A 83 6.08 1.21 0.56
C ILE A 83 7.36 1.06 1.37
N GLN A 84 7.29 0.40 2.51
CA GLN A 84 8.45 0.02 3.28
C GLN A 84 8.42 -1.47 3.59
N ILE A 85 9.58 -2.10 3.49
CA ILE A 85 9.73 -3.56 3.65
C ILE A 85 10.86 -3.80 4.63
N THR A 86 10.61 -4.66 5.61
CA THR A 86 11.64 -5.26 6.45
C THR A 86 11.70 -6.77 6.20
N ASP A 87 12.88 -7.36 6.28
CA ASP A 87 13.11 -8.80 6.25
C ASP A 87 13.93 -9.30 7.46
N ASP A 88 13.97 -8.47 8.51
CA ASP A 88 14.64 -8.74 9.79
C ASP A 88 13.73 -8.43 10.99
N GLY A 89 12.43 -8.49 10.82
CA GLY A 89 11.45 -8.32 11.90
C GLY A 89 11.22 -6.87 12.36
N GLY A 90 11.75 -5.90 11.62
CA GLY A 90 11.59 -4.47 11.91
C GLY A 90 12.85 -3.74 12.34
N ASP A 91 14.00 -4.45 12.46
CA ASP A 91 15.27 -3.82 12.81
C ASP A 91 15.73 -2.82 11.73
N ASN A 92 15.52 -3.16 10.45
CA ASN A 92 15.82 -2.28 9.32
C ASN A 92 14.65 -2.25 8.33
N TRP A 93 14.34 -1.04 7.82
CA TRP A 93 13.28 -0.82 6.86
C TRP A 93 13.82 -0.27 5.54
N LYS A 94 13.53 -0.98 4.46
CA LYS A 94 13.84 -0.56 3.09
C LYS A 94 12.71 0.29 2.54
N LYS A 95 13.02 1.56 2.28
CA LYS A 95 12.08 2.52 1.70
C LYS A 95 12.02 2.40 0.17
N ILE A 96 10.82 2.28 -0.37
CA ILE A 96 10.51 2.31 -1.80
C ILE A 96 9.59 3.49 -2.05
N ASP A 97 10.10 4.55 -2.65
CA ASP A 97 9.39 5.81 -2.87
C ASP A 97 9.07 6.09 -4.33
N ASN A 98 9.50 5.22 -5.23
CA ASN A 98 9.24 5.33 -6.65
C ASN A 98 9.19 3.95 -7.30
N ILE A 99 8.07 3.66 -7.94
CA ILE A 99 7.90 2.49 -8.83
C ILE A 99 7.63 3.04 -10.22
N SER A 100 8.40 2.58 -11.20
CA SER A 100 8.22 3.01 -12.59
C SER A 100 6.80 2.69 -13.08
N GLY A 101 6.08 3.70 -13.56
CA GLY A 101 4.69 3.57 -14.00
C GLY A 101 3.64 3.81 -12.91
N ALA A 102 4.01 3.86 -11.64
CA ALA A 102 3.10 4.26 -10.58
C ALA A 102 3.03 5.80 -10.45
N PRO A 103 1.85 6.39 -10.25
CA PRO A 103 1.74 7.82 -10.00
C PRO A 103 2.38 8.19 -8.67
N LYS A 104 3.06 9.32 -8.64
CA LYS A 104 3.74 9.80 -7.41
C LYS A 104 2.73 10.12 -6.30
N ARG A 105 3.05 9.77 -5.07
CA ARG A 105 2.23 10.03 -3.88
C ARG A 105 0.81 9.45 -3.98
N SER A 106 0.68 8.31 -4.63
CA SER A 106 -0.58 7.59 -4.70
C SER A 106 -0.85 6.85 -3.39
N TYR A 107 -2.10 6.80 -2.98
CA TYR A 107 -2.53 6.01 -1.83
C TYR A 107 -2.24 4.52 -2.07
N VAL A 108 -1.54 3.87 -1.15
CA VAL A 108 -1.27 2.44 -1.21
C VAL A 108 -2.46 1.69 -0.61
N ASN A 109 -3.36 1.22 -1.46
CA ASN A 109 -4.56 0.52 -0.98
C ASN A 109 -4.28 -0.87 -0.43
N SER A 110 -3.31 -1.55 -1.03
CA SER A 110 -2.96 -2.92 -0.63
C SER A 110 -1.48 -3.16 -0.83
N VAL A 111 -0.88 -3.81 0.14
CA VAL A 111 0.40 -4.51 0.04
C VAL A 111 0.12 -5.95 0.42
N TYR A 112 0.60 -6.89 -0.38
CA TYR A 112 0.34 -8.30 -0.19
C TYR A 112 1.60 -9.13 -0.42
N LEU A 113 2.02 -9.87 0.60
CA LEU A 113 3.14 -10.80 0.53
C LEU A 113 2.61 -12.18 0.13
N SER A 114 3.22 -12.77 -0.91
CA SER A 114 2.77 -14.05 -1.47
C SER A 114 2.76 -15.17 -0.42
N LYS A 115 1.79 -16.06 -0.57
CA LYS A 115 1.68 -17.29 0.24
C LYS A 115 2.53 -18.42 -0.30
N HIS A 116 3.12 -18.27 -1.49
CA HIS A 116 3.83 -19.34 -2.20
C HIS A 116 5.33 -19.05 -2.37
N ASP A 117 5.71 -17.79 -2.57
CA ASP A 117 7.12 -17.38 -2.74
C ASP A 117 7.44 -16.16 -1.87
N VAL A 118 8.38 -16.32 -0.96
CA VAL A 118 8.86 -15.27 -0.03
C VAL A 118 9.44 -14.04 -0.75
N ASN A 119 9.81 -14.16 -2.02
CA ASN A 119 10.33 -13.05 -2.81
C ASN A 119 9.24 -12.23 -3.51
N VAL A 120 8.01 -12.77 -3.59
CA VAL A 120 6.93 -12.16 -4.36
C VAL A 120 6.09 -11.23 -3.49
N ILE A 121 5.94 -10.01 -3.96
CA ILE A 121 5.15 -8.94 -3.32
C ILE A 121 4.24 -8.30 -4.35
N TYR A 122 2.98 -8.11 -4.02
CA TYR A 122 2.01 -7.39 -4.82
C TYR A 122 1.62 -6.09 -4.14
N VAL A 123 1.42 -5.03 -4.92
CA VAL A 123 0.93 -3.74 -4.41
C VAL A 123 -0.13 -3.15 -5.32
N ALA A 124 -1.12 -2.50 -4.73
CA ALA A 124 -2.13 -1.74 -5.45
C ALA A 124 -2.14 -0.29 -4.99
N PHE A 125 -2.17 0.62 -5.97
CA PHE A 125 -2.27 2.05 -5.74
C PHE A 125 -3.60 2.61 -6.23
N ASN A 126 -4.00 3.69 -5.60
CA ASN A 126 -5.17 4.46 -5.95
C ASN A 126 -4.77 5.94 -6.09
N HIS A 127 -5.15 6.55 -7.20
CA HIS A 127 -4.83 7.95 -7.50
C HIS A 127 -6.07 8.80 -7.79
N HIS A 128 -7.26 8.35 -7.36
CA HIS A 128 -8.53 9.00 -7.65
C HIS A 128 -8.61 10.43 -7.11
N LYS A 129 -7.92 10.76 -6.02
CA LYS A 129 -7.86 12.13 -5.47
C LYS A 129 -7.28 13.16 -6.46
N TYR A 130 -6.58 12.68 -7.48
CA TYR A 130 -6.00 13.49 -8.56
C TYR A 130 -6.77 13.34 -9.89
N GLY A 131 -7.96 12.71 -9.85
CA GLY A 131 -8.80 12.47 -11.03
C GLY A 131 -8.30 11.32 -11.92
N ASP A 132 -7.34 10.55 -11.47
CA ASP A 132 -6.83 9.37 -12.17
C ASP A 132 -7.41 8.10 -11.54
N PHE A 133 -8.24 7.40 -12.30
CA PHE A 133 -9.00 6.23 -11.86
C PHE A 133 -8.46 4.92 -12.45
N LYS A 134 -7.28 4.93 -13.05
CA LYS A 134 -6.69 3.73 -13.64
C LYS A 134 -6.39 2.68 -12.57
N PRO A 135 -6.47 1.40 -12.91
CA PRO A 135 -5.98 0.35 -12.05
C PRO A 135 -4.45 0.37 -12.02
N TYR A 136 -3.89 0.39 -10.84
CA TYR A 136 -2.45 0.34 -10.64
C TYR A 136 -2.11 -0.84 -9.75
N ILE A 137 -1.65 -1.94 -10.37
CA ILE A 137 -1.16 -3.12 -9.68
C ILE A 137 0.26 -3.40 -10.14
N PHE A 138 1.15 -3.63 -9.19
CA PHE A 138 2.55 -3.98 -9.46
C PHE A 138 2.93 -5.23 -8.68
N MET A 139 3.85 -5.99 -9.27
CA MET A 139 4.45 -7.16 -8.65
C MET A 139 5.96 -7.01 -8.61
N SER A 140 6.55 -7.44 -7.51
CA SER A 140 7.99 -7.68 -7.35
C SER A 140 8.23 -9.17 -7.17
N LYS A 141 9.33 -9.68 -7.71
CA LYS A 141 9.81 -11.06 -7.53
C LYS A 141 11.16 -11.15 -6.82
N ASP A 142 11.57 -10.06 -6.18
CA ASP A 142 12.90 -9.90 -5.58
C ASP A 142 12.86 -9.09 -4.27
N LYS A 143 11.82 -9.28 -3.47
CA LYS A 143 11.58 -8.56 -2.21
C LYS A 143 11.62 -7.03 -2.39
N GLY A 144 10.97 -6.53 -3.46
CA GLY A 144 10.81 -5.11 -3.72
C GLY A 144 12.06 -4.40 -4.26
N LYS A 145 13.03 -5.11 -4.83
CA LYS A 145 14.19 -4.49 -5.52
C LYS A 145 13.80 -3.99 -6.91
N SER A 146 12.97 -4.74 -7.62
CA SER A 146 12.40 -4.35 -8.91
C SER A 146 10.89 -4.60 -8.95
N TRP A 147 10.19 -3.89 -9.84
CA TRP A 147 8.74 -3.91 -9.93
C TRP A 147 8.28 -3.93 -11.38
N GLU A 148 7.27 -4.73 -11.69
CA GLU A 148 6.60 -4.76 -12.98
C GLU A 148 5.11 -4.46 -12.81
N SER A 149 4.52 -3.72 -13.76
CA SER A 149 3.07 -3.52 -13.78
C SER A 149 2.38 -4.78 -14.26
N ILE A 150 1.36 -5.21 -13.51
CA ILE A 150 0.53 -6.36 -13.84
C ILE A 150 -0.95 -5.97 -14.05
N SER A 151 -1.23 -4.68 -14.26
CA SER A 151 -2.60 -4.20 -14.52
C SER A 151 -3.14 -4.61 -15.90
N ASN A 152 -2.26 -4.84 -16.86
CA ASN A 152 -2.49 -5.34 -18.23
C ASN A 152 -3.87 -4.99 -18.82
N ASN A 153 -4.75 -5.98 -18.99
CA ASN A 153 -6.07 -5.81 -19.61
C ASN A 153 -7.21 -5.52 -18.61
N LEU A 154 -6.89 -5.04 -17.40
CA LEU A 154 -7.92 -4.47 -16.54
C LEU A 154 -8.56 -3.26 -17.24
N PRO A 155 -9.84 -2.96 -16.96
CA PRO A 155 -10.50 -1.78 -17.53
C PRO A 155 -9.71 -0.50 -17.26
N GLU A 156 -9.70 0.45 -18.21
CA GLU A 156 -8.99 1.74 -18.06
C GLU A 156 -9.46 2.59 -16.87
N ARG A 157 -10.66 2.30 -16.36
CA ARG A 157 -11.21 2.90 -15.13
C ARG A 157 -11.61 1.81 -14.17
N GLY A 158 -11.24 2.00 -12.91
CA GLY A 158 -11.53 1.11 -11.81
C GLY A 158 -10.33 1.00 -10.87
N SER A 159 -10.23 1.95 -9.94
CA SER A 159 -9.21 1.88 -8.89
C SER A 159 -9.28 0.54 -8.17
N VAL A 160 -8.11 -0.04 -7.89
CA VAL A 160 -8.01 -1.32 -7.19
C VAL A 160 -7.93 -1.05 -5.69
N TYR A 161 -8.80 -1.70 -4.93
CA TYR A 161 -8.89 -1.52 -3.48
C TYR A 161 -8.36 -2.70 -2.67
N SER A 162 -8.37 -3.89 -3.25
CA SER A 162 -7.90 -5.10 -2.59
C SER A 162 -7.21 -6.02 -3.56
N LEU A 163 -6.25 -6.78 -3.03
CA LEU A 163 -5.54 -7.86 -3.70
C LEU A 163 -5.52 -9.07 -2.79
N GLU A 164 -5.64 -10.26 -3.36
CA GLU A 164 -5.49 -11.52 -2.67
C GLU A 164 -4.90 -12.54 -3.63
N GLU A 165 -3.99 -13.38 -3.15
CA GLU A 165 -3.49 -14.54 -3.86
C GLU A 165 -4.18 -15.80 -3.32
N ASP A 166 -4.54 -16.71 -4.21
CA ASP A 166 -5.13 -17.99 -3.84
C ASP A 166 -4.21 -18.79 -2.91
N HIS A 167 -4.78 -19.49 -1.94
CA HIS A 167 -4.00 -20.20 -0.94
C HIS A 167 -3.48 -21.57 -1.42
N GLU A 168 -4.03 -22.12 -2.51
CA GLU A 168 -3.62 -23.40 -3.09
C GLU A 168 -2.82 -23.21 -4.37
N LYS A 169 -3.16 -22.20 -5.18
CA LYS A 169 -2.60 -22.02 -6.51
C LYS A 169 -1.77 -20.76 -6.61
N GLU A 170 -0.47 -20.95 -6.71
CA GLU A 170 0.49 -19.88 -6.98
C GLU A 170 0.13 -19.11 -8.25
N GLY A 171 0.22 -17.77 -8.18
CA GLY A 171 -0.06 -16.85 -9.29
C GLY A 171 -1.54 -16.72 -9.69
N LEU A 172 -2.45 -17.41 -9.01
CA LEU A 172 -3.87 -17.10 -9.11
C LEU A 172 -4.19 -15.95 -8.18
N ILE A 173 -4.42 -14.78 -8.77
CA ILE A 173 -4.60 -13.52 -8.05
C ILE A 173 -6.02 -13.01 -8.25
N PHE A 174 -6.59 -12.44 -7.21
CA PHE A 174 -7.87 -11.75 -7.25
C PHE A 174 -7.67 -10.27 -6.95
N CYS A 175 -8.45 -9.40 -7.60
CA CYS A 175 -8.51 -8.00 -7.23
C CYS A 175 -9.95 -7.50 -7.19
N GLY A 176 -10.21 -6.62 -6.22
CA GLY A 176 -11.46 -5.87 -6.09
C GLY A 176 -11.29 -4.45 -6.60
N THR A 177 -12.19 -4.04 -7.50
CA THR A 177 -12.25 -2.69 -8.07
C THR A 177 -13.59 -2.02 -7.77
N GLU A 178 -13.73 -0.74 -8.09
CA GLU A 178 -15.03 -0.03 -8.02
C GLU A 178 -16.15 -0.72 -8.83
N PHE A 179 -15.80 -1.47 -9.87
CA PHE A 179 -16.76 -2.00 -10.84
C PHE A 179 -16.85 -3.53 -10.86
N GLY A 180 -16.30 -4.17 -9.85
CA GLY A 180 -16.39 -5.60 -9.65
C GLY A 180 -15.07 -6.28 -9.32
N ALA A 181 -15.14 -7.59 -9.16
CA ALA A 181 -13.99 -8.43 -8.88
C ALA A 181 -13.43 -9.02 -10.16
N PHE A 182 -12.12 -9.16 -10.20
CA PHE A 182 -11.38 -9.78 -11.30
C PHE A 182 -10.42 -10.82 -10.74
N PHE A 183 -10.07 -11.80 -11.57
CA PHE A 183 -9.03 -12.77 -11.25
C PHE A 183 -8.07 -12.94 -12.41
N SER A 184 -6.84 -13.30 -12.11
CA SER A 184 -5.81 -13.67 -13.06
C SER A 184 -5.20 -15.01 -12.66
N PRO A 185 -5.18 -16.03 -13.54
CA PRO A 185 -4.58 -17.33 -13.24
C PRO A 185 -3.08 -17.40 -13.53
N ASP A 186 -2.45 -16.29 -13.94
CA ASP A 186 -1.14 -16.20 -14.57
C ASP A 186 -0.33 -14.98 -14.11
N PHE A 187 -0.30 -14.71 -12.81
CA PHE A 187 0.46 -13.61 -12.20
C PHE A 187 0.09 -12.22 -12.75
N GLY A 188 -1.19 -12.00 -13.07
CA GLY A 188 -1.67 -10.71 -13.57
C GLY A 188 -1.42 -10.47 -15.07
N GLN A 189 -0.96 -11.48 -15.82
CA GLN A 189 -0.76 -11.32 -17.27
C GLN A 189 -2.09 -11.14 -18.00
N ARG A 190 -3.13 -11.84 -17.56
CA ARG A 190 -4.49 -11.70 -18.11
C ARG A 190 -5.54 -11.73 -17.01
N TRP A 191 -6.33 -10.69 -16.94
CA TRP A 191 -7.44 -10.56 -16.02
C TRP A 191 -8.77 -10.96 -16.66
N LYS A 192 -9.61 -11.61 -15.87
CA LYS A 192 -10.99 -11.94 -16.23
C LYS A 192 -11.92 -11.41 -15.15
N LYS A 193 -13.03 -10.81 -15.57
CA LYS A 193 -14.06 -10.36 -14.62
C LYS A 193 -14.80 -11.59 -14.07
N LEU A 194 -15.00 -11.59 -12.76
CA LEU A 194 -15.93 -12.53 -12.13
C LEU A 194 -17.34 -12.05 -12.47
N SER A 195 -18.06 -12.83 -13.24
CA SER A 195 -19.48 -12.61 -13.56
C SER A 195 -20.30 -13.73 -12.92
N ASN A 196 -21.47 -13.38 -12.42
CA ASN A 196 -22.47 -14.36 -12.03
C ASN A 196 -23.01 -15.11 -13.25
#